data_4d4cfab9428865c134e206c988fb1628
#
_entry.id   4d4cfab9428865c134e206c988fb1628
#
_cell.length_a   1.000
_cell.length_b   1.000
_cell.length_c   1.000
_cell.angle_alpha   90.00
_cell.angle_beta   90.00
_cell.angle_gamma   90.00
#
_symmetry.space_group_name_H-M   'P 1'
#
loop_
_entity.id
_entity.type
_entity.pdbx_description
1 polymer ?
#
loop_
_entity_poly.entity_id
_entity_poly.type
_entity_poly.pdbx_seq_one_letter_code
_entity_poly.pdbx_strand_id
1 'polypeptide(L)'
;MDDSLKNRTFDVIVIGSGMSGGWVAKECCEKGLTTLLLERGRDVKHVKDYPTTGKMPWEFEHRGKMPIEVTKENPVVSRCYAYGEATDHFFVKDNEHPYVQEKPFDWIRGYQVGGRSLLWARQTQRWSDYDFEGPARDGFAVDWPIRYKDIAPWYSHVEKFAGIAGDKDGIPQLPDGEFLPAFPLNCVEKYFKEIVEKNYTGRNVISGRCAHLSKPQPIHFEQGRVQCQNRTICERGCPFGGYFSSNASTIPWAIKTGKLSLRPDSVVQSVIYDQDKGKAIGVRVIDRIKKNTIEYYAKVIFVNAGALNTNLILLSSKSGRFPNGLGNDNDLLGKYVAFHNYRVRISAEYDGFNELTTDGRRPTSGYMPRFRNVYRQETDFLRGYAAGFGAYRTNETNTEGFGLALKQNLLNPKLGPWKVGSHMMGETIPKITNTVALDETKNDEWGMPLLKISMDYDDNDEKMIRDYTEQLTEMFEKAGFTDIVATDSKQAPGLDIHEMGGVRMGYDPKTSLLNKWHQLHACKNVFVTDGACMTSTSTQNPSLTYMAFSARAANYAVEELKKGNL
;
A
#
# COMPACT_ATOMS: atom_id res chain seq x y z
N MET A 1 -8.54 -17.63 27.48
CA MET A 1 -7.13 -17.29 27.18
C MET A 1 -6.57 -18.46 26.38
N ASP A 2 -6.01 -18.17 25.23
CA ASP A 2 -5.38 -19.20 24.41
C ASP A 2 -4.10 -19.67 25.14
N ASP A 3 -4.05 -20.94 25.53
CA ASP A 3 -2.92 -21.56 26.25
C ASP A 3 -1.62 -21.57 25.42
N SER A 4 -1.71 -21.34 24.08
CA SER A 4 -0.56 -21.25 23.17
C SER A 4 0.37 -20.06 23.48
N LEU A 5 -0.10 -19.05 24.21
CA LEU A 5 0.66 -17.85 24.56
C LEU A 5 1.36 -17.91 25.93
N LYS A 6 1.36 -19.07 26.60
CA LYS A 6 2.22 -19.30 27.76
C LYS A 6 3.70 -19.34 27.38
N ASN A 7 4.01 -19.77 26.14
CA ASN A 7 5.37 -19.71 25.61
C ASN A 7 5.72 -18.28 25.21
N ARG A 8 6.77 -17.71 25.77
CA ARG A 8 7.27 -16.37 25.44
C ARG A 8 8.48 -16.37 24.51
N THR A 9 8.91 -17.54 24.04
CA THR A 9 10.10 -17.69 23.20
C THR A 9 9.74 -18.35 21.87
N PHE A 10 10.17 -17.73 20.76
CA PHE A 10 9.90 -18.14 19.39
C PHE A 10 11.19 -18.16 18.58
N ASP A 11 11.17 -18.74 17.40
CA ASP A 11 12.27 -18.57 16.44
C ASP A 11 12.21 -17.18 15.81
N VAL A 12 11.00 -16.73 15.47
CA VAL A 12 10.76 -15.44 14.79
C VAL A 12 9.63 -14.68 15.45
N ILE A 13 9.82 -13.37 15.63
CA ILE A 13 8.75 -12.41 15.93
C ILE A 13 8.56 -11.52 14.70
N VAL A 14 7.29 -11.37 14.29
CA VAL A 14 6.85 -10.46 13.22
C VAL A 14 5.93 -9.40 13.80
N ILE A 15 6.26 -8.14 13.64
CA ILE A 15 5.49 -7.00 14.14
C ILE A 15 4.68 -6.41 12.99
N GLY A 16 3.35 -6.48 13.11
CA GLY A 16 2.40 -6.07 12.08
C GLY A 16 1.96 -7.22 11.17
N SER A 17 0.65 -7.35 11.00
CA SER A 17 0.00 -8.45 10.27
C SER A 17 -0.48 -8.06 8.86
N GLY A 18 -0.09 -6.89 8.39
CA GLY A 18 -0.40 -6.39 7.05
C GLY A 18 0.28 -7.19 5.93
N MET A 19 0.39 -6.58 4.74
CA MET A 19 0.96 -7.27 3.57
C MET A 19 2.35 -7.83 3.83
N SER A 20 3.27 -7.01 4.34
CA SER A 20 4.67 -7.44 4.57
C SER A 20 4.76 -8.49 5.67
N GLY A 21 4.17 -8.23 6.85
CA GLY A 21 4.27 -9.16 7.97
C GLY A 21 3.52 -10.48 7.74
N GLY A 22 2.39 -10.45 7.05
CA GLY A 22 1.67 -11.66 6.65
C GLY A 22 2.50 -12.56 5.74
N TRP A 23 3.28 -11.98 4.82
CA TRP A 23 4.21 -12.73 3.95
C TRP A 23 5.37 -13.31 4.75
N VAL A 24 6.01 -12.53 5.63
CA VAL A 24 7.09 -13.03 6.49
C VAL A 24 6.60 -14.20 7.34
N ALA A 25 5.43 -14.05 7.99
CA ALA A 25 4.86 -15.11 8.81
C ALA A 25 4.61 -16.40 8.01
N LYS A 26 4.04 -16.27 6.80
CA LYS A 26 3.83 -17.40 5.88
C LYS A 26 5.15 -18.10 5.55
N GLU A 27 6.16 -17.37 5.08
CA GLU A 27 7.43 -17.94 4.66
C GLU A 27 8.17 -18.64 5.82
N CYS A 28 8.20 -18.02 7.00
CA CYS A 28 8.84 -18.59 8.18
C CYS A 28 8.13 -19.87 8.67
N CYS A 29 6.79 -19.85 8.74
CA CYS A 29 5.99 -20.97 9.20
C CYS A 29 6.07 -22.18 8.26
N GLU A 30 6.04 -21.95 6.94
CA GLU A 30 6.23 -23.03 5.93
C GLU A 30 7.60 -23.70 6.05
N LYS A 31 8.62 -22.97 6.50
CA LYS A 31 9.98 -23.50 6.73
C LYS A 31 10.19 -24.09 8.12
N GLY A 32 9.08 -24.24 8.88
CA GLY A 32 9.04 -24.95 10.16
C GLY A 32 9.40 -24.10 11.38
N LEU A 33 9.61 -22.78 11.22
CA LEU A 33 9.96 -21.91 12.35
C LEU A 33 8.72 -21.53 13.16
N THR A 34 8.83 -21.61 14.49
CA THR A 34 7.82 -21.08 15.40
C THR A 34 7.80 -19.57 15.31
N THR A 35 6.67 -19.01 14.90
CA THR A 35 6.53 -17.59 14.58
C THR A 35 5.44 -16.94 15.41
N LEU A 36 5.77 -15.86 16.11
CA LEU A 36 4.80 -14.99 16.77
C LEU A 36 4.50 -13.79 15.86
N LEU A 37 3.25 -13.64 15.45
CA LEU A 37 2.75 -12.50 14.68
C LEU A 37 1.96 -11.57 15.62
N LEU A 38 2.49 -10.37 15.83
CA LEU A 38 1.91 -9.35 16.69
C LEU A 38 1.14 -8.32 15.87
N GLU A 39 -0.08 -8.01 16.27
CA GLU A 39 -0.90 -6.97 15.63
C GLU A 39 -1.41 -5.99 16.69
N ARG A 40 -1.26 -4.69 16.43
CA ARG A 40 -1.71 -3.62 17.32
C ARG A 40 -3.22 -3.62 17.50
N GLY A 41 -3.96 -3.85 16.42
CA GLY A 41 -5.41 -3.77 16.38
C GLY A 41 -6.12 -5.06 16.74
N ARG A 42 -7.44 -5.01 16.63
CA ARG A 42 -8.36 -6.13 16.92
C ARG A 42 -8.17 -7.30 15.95
N ASP A 43 -8.63 -8.47 16.35
CA ASP A 43 -8.76 -9.61 15.43
C ASP A 43 -9.87 -9.35 14.40
N VAL A 44 -9.55 -9.55 13.12
CA VAL A 44 -10.52 -9.52 12.02
C VAL A 44 -10.38 -10.81 11.22
N LYS A 45 -11.35 -11.69 11.38
CA LYS A 45 -11.40 -12.97 10.69
C LYS A 45 -12.05 -12.83 9.32
N HIS A 46 -11.41 -13.45 8.33
CA HIS A 46 -11.95 -13.49 6.97
C HIS A 46 -13.40 -13.96 6.96
N VAL A 47 -14.25 -13.30 6.18
CA VAL A 47 -15.70 -13.49 6.05
C VAL A 47 -16.48 -13.10 7.30
N LYS A 48 -16.11 -13.65 8.46
CA LYS A 48 -16.88 -13.52 9.71
C LYS A 48 -17.03 -12.06 10.17
N ASP A 49 -15.94 -11.28 10.03
CA ASP A 49 -15.87 -9.93 10.55
C ASP A 49 -15.95 -8.85 9.44
N TYR A 50 -16.77 -9.12 8.40
CA TYR A 50 -17.08 -8.21 7.31
C TYR A 50 -18.56 -7.78 7.38
N PRO A 51 -18.95 -6.93 8.35
CA PRO A 51 -20.36 -6.70 8.71
C PRO A 51 -21.17 -6.00 7.63
N THR A 52 -20.51 -5.34 6.68
CA THR A 52 -21.17 -4.52 5.66
C THR A 52 -21.12 -5.10 4.25
N THR A 53 -20.39 -6.21 4.06
CA THR A 53 -20.13 -6.76 2.72
C THR A 53 -21.39 -7.26 1.99
N GLY A 54 -22.45 -7.59 2.73
CA GLY A 54 -23.74 -8.01 2.17
C GLY A 54 -24.82 -6.93 2.19
N LYS A 55 -24.57 -5.79 2.85
CA LYS A 55 -25.60 -4.75 3.00
C LYS A 55 -25.83 -4.00 1.68
N MET A 56 -27.11 -3.74 1.41
CA MET A 56 -27.58 -2.87 0.34
C MET A 56 -27.58 -1.39 0.79
N PRO A 57 -27.56 -0.41 -0.12
CA PRO A 57 -27.49 1.01 0.25
C PRO A 57 -28.60 1.47 1.22
N TRP A 58 -29.80 0.90 1.12
CA TRP A 58 -30.94 1.24 1.99
C TRP A 58 -30.90 0.60 3.38
N GLU A 59 -30.01 -0.35 3.62
CA GLU A 59 -29.79 -0.98 4.93
C GLU A 59 -28.82 -0.22 5.81
N PHE A 60 -28.20 0.84 5.27
CA PHE A 60 -27.35 1.74 6.02
C PHE A 60 -28.18 2.87 6.64
N GLU A 61 -27.91 3.23 7.87
CA GLU A 61 -28.60 4.27 8.62
C GLU A 61 -28.57 5.62 7.87
N HIS A 62 -27.39 5.98 7.33
CA HIS A 62 -27.17 7.23 6.61
C HIS A 62 -27.05 7.04 5.09
N ARG A 63 -27.55 5.93 4.54
CA ARG A 63 -27.51 5.60 3.10
C ARG A 63 -26.11 5.57 2.51
N GLY A 64 -25.12 5.19 3.31
CA GLY A 64 -23.70 5.12 2.94
C GLY A 64 -22.93 6.43 3.07
N LYS A 65 -23.58 7.51 3.48
CA LYS A 65 -22.95 8.82 3.75
C LYS A 65 -22.49 8.89 5.21
N MET A 66 -21.36 9.51 5.45
CA MET A 66 -20.91 9.81 6.81
C MET A 66 -21.67 11.01 7.38
N PRO A 67 -22.12 10.97 8.66
CA PRO A 67 -22.60 12.15 9.36
C PRO A 67 -21.55 13.27 9.38
N ILE A 68 -22.02 14.52 9.29
CA ILE A 68 -21.15 15.71 9.27
C ILE A 68 -20.32 15.81 10.57
N GLU A 69 -20.91 15.45 11.69
CA GLU A 69 -20.29 15.45 13.02
C GLU A 69 -19.07 14.51 13.03
N VAL A 70 -19.24 13.28 12.54
CA VAL A 70 -18.16 12.28 12.45
C VAL A 70 -17.04 12.77 11.53
N THR A 71 -17.39 13.41 10.42
CA THR A 71 -16.42 13.99 9.48
C THR A 71 -15.61 15.12 10.11
N LYS A 72 -16.25 15.96 10.93
CA LYS A 72 -15.57 17.05 11.65
C LYS A 72 -14.62 16.55 12.74
N GLU A 73 -15.00 15.48 13.44
CA GLU A 73 -14.15 14.83 14.45
C GLU A 73 -12.96 14.07 13.84
N ASN A 74 -13.09 13.64 12.59
CA ASN A 74 -12.12 12.81 11.88
C ASN A 74 -11.73 13.42 10.52
N PRO A 75 -11.12 14.62 10.50
CA PRO A 75 -10.92 15.41 9.29
C PRO A 75 -9.89 14.80 8.33
N VAL A 76 -8.95 14.00 8.81
CA VAL A 76 -7.92 13.37 7.96
C VAL A 76 -8.49 12.13 7.29
N VAL A 77 -8.99 11.16 8.07
CA VAL A 77 -9.51 9.91 7.49
C VAL A 77 -10.71 10.16 6.57
N SER A 78 -11.48 11.21 6.83
CA SER A 78 -12.64 11.60 6.00
C SER A 78 -12.28 12.07 4.59
N ARG A 79 -11.00 12.40 4.33
CA ARG A 79 -10.51 12.71 2.99
C ARG A 79 -10.23 11.47 2.14
N CYS A 80 -10.13 10.29 2.79
CA CYS A 80 -9.84 9.04 2.09
C CYS A 80 -11.03 8.62 1.23
N TYR A 81 -10.78 8.35 -0.05
CA TYR A 81 -11.81 7.92 -1.02
C TYR A 81 -12.55 6.65 -0.62
N ALA A 82 -11.92 5.79 0.17
CA ALA A 82 -12.49 4.51 0.61
C ALA A 82 -13.19 4.60 1.98
N TYR A 83 -13.17 5.77 2.64
CA TYR A 83 -13.82 5.98 3.92
C TYR A 83 -15.28 6.37 3.74
N GLY A 84 -16.15 5.71 4.47
CA GLY A 84 -17.58 5.97 4.46
C GLY A 84 -18.29 5.05 5.46
N GLU A 85 -19.60 5.22 5.65
CA GLU A 85 -20.41 4.43 6.60
C GLU A 85 -20.20 2.92 6.44
N ALA A 86 -20.02 2.46 5.19
CA ALA A 86 -19.86 1.05 4.89
C ALA A 86 -18.47 0.48 5.25
N THR A 87 -17.46 1.32 5.47
CA THR A 87 -16.06 0.92 5.65
C THR A 87 -15.43 1.48 6.92
N ASP A 88 -16.13 2.34 7.61
CA ASP A 88 -15.73 3.05 8.81
C ASP A 88 -15.03 2.16 9.85
N HIS A 89 -15.55 0.96 10.06
CA HIS A 89 -15.05 -0.01 11.03
C HIS A 89 -13.66 -0.60 10.72
N PHE A 90 -13.10 -0.34 9.54
CA PHE A 90 -11.73 -0.74 9.16
C PHE A 90 -10.71 0.39 9.25
N PHE A 91 -11.16 1.61 9.45
CA PHE A 91 -10.27 2.77 9.54
C PHE A 91 -9.99 3.20 10.97
N VAL A 92 -8.78 3.68 11.19
CA VAL A 92 -8.41 4.36 12.45
C VAL A 92 -9.01 5.74 12.47
N LYS A 93 -9.60 6.12 13.61
CA LYS A 93 -10.15 7.45 13.84
C LYS A 93 -9.06 8.43 14.29
N ASP A 94 -9.15 9.66 13.79
CA ASP A 94 -8.15 10.68 14.10
C ASP A 94 -8.18 11.08 15.58
N ASN A 95 -9.39 11.16 16.16
CA ASN A 95 -9.61 11.49 17.57
C ASN A 95 -9.16 10.40 18.54
N GLU A 96 -9.18 9.11 18.14
CA GLU A 96 -8.76 7.98 18.97
C GLU A 96 -7.23 7.75 18.95
N HIS A 97 -6.60 8.04 17.81
CA HIS A 97 -5.18 7.79 17.59
C HIS A 97 -4.47 9.03 17.00
N PRO A 98 -4.26 10.06 17.81
CA PRO A 98 -3.63 11.30 17.36
C PRO A 98 -2.17 11.10 16.94
N TYR A 99 -1.67 12.02 16.14
CA TYR A 99 -0.26 12.22 15.81
C TYR A 99 0.01 13.71 15.68
N VAL A 100 1.27 14.11 15.61
CA VAL A 100 1.64 15.53 15.53
C VAL A 100 2.01 15.89 14.10
N GLN A 101 1.30 16.83 13.50
CA GLN A 101 1.61 17.39 12.20
C GLN A 101 2.45 18.66 12.37
N GLU A 102 3.77 18.56 12.23
CA GLU A 102 4.64 19.75 12.15
C GLU A 102 4.42 20.46 10.81
N LYS A 103 4.21 19.67 9.75
CA LYS A 103 3.63 20.10 8.47
C LYS A 103 2.40 19.22 8.20
N PRO A 104 1.41 19.71 7.43
CA PRO A 104 0.20 18.94 7.13
C PRO A 104 0.54 17.60 6.46
N PHE A 105 -0.03 16.51 6.98
CA PHE A 105 0.13 15.16 6.46
C PHE A 105 -1.12 14.32 6.71
N ASP A 106 -1.67 13.70 5.67
CA ASP A 106 -2.87 12.87 5.76
C ASP A 106 -2.50 11.39 6.00
N TRP A 107 -2.39 10.99 7.27
CA TRP A 107 -2.01 9.63 7.63
C TRP A 107 -3.21 8.69 7.75
N ILE A 108 -3.49 7.92 6.70
CA ILE A 108 -4.59 6.94 6.65
C ILE A 108 -4.12 5.59 7.21
N ARG A 109 -4.80 5.07 8.22
CA ARG A 109 -4.40 3.87 8.97
C ARG A 109 -5.53 2.85 9.08
N GLY A 110 -5.15 1.57 9.25
CA GLY A 110 -6.06 0.49 9.60
C GLY A 110 -5.40 -0.42 10.63
N TYR A 111 -5.85 -0.36 11.89
CA TYR A 111 -5.32 -1.14 13.01
C TYR A 111 -6.21 -2.35 13.27
N GLN A 112 -5.96 -3.42 12.55
CA GLN A 112 -6.59 -4.73 12.71
C GLN A 112 -5.71 -5.81 12.07
N VAL A 113 -5.97 -7.07 12.42
CA VAL A 113 -5.35 -8.20 11.72
C VAL A 113 -5.57 -8.07 10.23
N GLY A 114 -4.49 -8.15 9.46
CA GLY A 114 -4.45 -7.90 8.02
C GLY A 114 -4.18 -6.45 7.63
N GLY A 115 -4.26 -5.51 8.57
CA GLY A 115 -3.96 -4.09 8.34
C GLY A 115 -4.67 -3.51 7.12
N ARG A 116 -3.97 -2.66 6.38
CA ARG A 116 -4.48 -2.04 5.14
C ARG A 116 -4.63 -3.00 3.96
N SER A 117 -4.25 -4.29 4.07
CA SER A 117 -4.52 -5.28 3.01
C SER A 117 -6.02 -5.50 2.76
N LEU A 118 -6.89 -5.10 3.70
CA LEU A 118 -8.34 -5.08 3.53
C LEU A 118 -8.83 -3.90 2.70
N LEU A 119 -8.09 -2.79 2.65
CA LEU A 119 -8.52 -1.49 2.15
C LEU A 119 -7.78 -1.02 0.88
N TRP A 120 -6.67 -1.64 0.51
CA TRP A 120 -5.80 -1.20 -0.58
C TRP A 120 -6.48 -1.24 -1.96
N ALA A 121 -5.95 -0.49 -2.93
CA ALA A 121 -6.50 -0.44 -4.28
C ALA A 121 -6.18 -1.69 -5.13
N ARG A 122 -5.41 -2.62 -4.64
CA ARG A 122 -5.02 -3.90 -5.28
C ARG A 122 -4.19 -3.75 -6.56
N GLN A 123 -3.63 -2.58 -6.83
CA GLN A 123 -2.75 -2.35 -7.96
C GLN A 123 -1.38 -2.99 -7.73
N THR A 124 -0.84 -3.68 -8.76
CA THR A 124 0.32 -4.56 -8.61
C THR A 124 1.23 -4.52 -9.83
N GLN A 125 2.03 -3.47 -9.93
CA GLN A 125 3.03 -3.31 -10.98
C GLN A 125 4.42 -3.67 -10.43
N ARG A 126 5.25 -4.38 -11.22
CA ARG A 126 6.65 -4.61 -10.90
C ARG A 126 7.46 -3.32 -11.06
N TRP A 127 8.41 -3.12 -10.18
CA TRP A 127 9.48 -2.16 -10.40
C TRP A 127 10.53 -2.76 -11.35
N SER A 128 11.21 -1.91 -12.13
CA SER A 128 12.26 -2.28 -13.08
C SER A 128 13.63 -1.80 -12.60
N ASP A 129 14.70 -2.12 -13.36
CA ASP A 129 16.01 -1.51 -13.10
C ASP A 129 15.96 0.02 -13.28
N TYR A 130 15.06 0.53 -14.11
CA TYR A 130 14.81 1.96 -14.20
C TYR A 130 14.50 2.59 -12.82
N ASP A 131 13.82 1.87 -11.95
CA ASP A 131 13.47 2.32 -10.60
C ASP A 131 14.62 2.06 -9.62
N PHE A 132 15.24 0.88 -9.66
CA PHE A 132 16.35 0.52 -8.77
C PHE A 132 17.66 1.24 -9.07
N GLU A 133 17.91 1.63 -10.31
CA GLU A 133 19.09 2.43 -10.71
C GLU A 133 18.84 3.94 -10.64
N GLY A 134 17.56 4.34 -10.49
CA GLY A 134 17.15 5.73 -10.56
C GLY A 134 17.93 6.67 -9.65
N PRO A 135 18.09 6.37 -8.34
CA PRO A 135 18.85 7.25 -7.46
C PRO A 135 20.30 7.48 -7.91
N ALA A 136 21.00 6.43 -8.32
CA ALA A 136 22.38 6.54 -8.81
C ALA A 136 22.46 7.25 -10.16
N ARG A 137 21.54 6.94 -11.09
CA ARG A 137 21.51 7.52 -12.44
C ARG A 137 21.17 9.01 -12.42
N ASP A 138 20.18 9.40 -11.63
CA ASP A 138 19.64 10.75 -11.63
C ASP A 138 20.23 11.62 -10.50
N GLY A 139 21.12 11.05 -9.66
CA GLY A 139 21.91 11.80 -8.68
C GLY A 139 21.13 12.26 -7.44
N PHE A 140 20.10 11.52 -7.05
CA PHE A 140 19.35 11.79 -5.82
C PHE A 140 19.39 10.60 -4.86
N ALA A 141 19.14 10.81 -3.56
CA ALA A 141 19.18 9.78 -2.52
C ALA A 141 20.47 8.94 -2.54
N VAL A 142 20.40 7.66 -2.13
CA VAL A 142 21.50 6.70 -2.20
C VAL A 142 21.13 5.58 -3.17
N ASP A 143 22.14 4.93 -3.76
CA ASP A 143 21.90 3.81 -4.67
C ASP A 143 21.25 2.63 -3.95
N TRP A 144 20.31 1.97 -4.63
CA TRP A 144 19.72 0.74 -4.13
C TRP A 144 20.77 -0.38 -4.08
N PRO A 145 20.88 -1.15 -2.98
CA PRO A 145 21.82 -2.26 -2.89
C PRO A 145 21.35 -3.53 -3.63
N ILE A 146 20.30 -3.40 -4.45
CA ILE A 146 19.68 -4.46 -5.25
C ILE A 146 19.33 -3.94 -6.64
N ARG A 147 19.16 -4.87 -7.58
CA ARG A 147 18.66 -4.63 -8.95
C ARG A 147 17.45 -5.51 -9.25
N TYR A 148 16.78 -5.27 -10.36
CA TYR A 148 15.60 -6.05 -10.77
C TYR A 148 15.86 -7.55 -10.76
N LYS A 149 17.01 -8.00 -11.25
CA LYS A 149 17.41 -9.42 -11.25
C LYS A 149 17.39 -10.08 -9.86
N ASP A 150 17.68 -9.30 -8.81
CA ASP A 150 17.72 -9.80 -7.43
C ASP A 150 16.35 -10.03 -6.84
N ILE A 151 15.33 -9.35 -7.39
CA ILE A 151 13.95 -9.39 -6.89
C ILE A 151 12.96 -10.05 -7.86
N ALA A 152 13.27 -10.16 -9.14
CA ALA A 152 12.40 -10.74 -10.16
C ALA A 152 11.85 -12.14 -9.81
N PRO A 153 12.66 -13.09 -9.27
CA PRO A 153 12.14 -14.39 -8.85
C PRO A 153 11.12 -14.30 -7.71
N TRP A 154 11.29 -13.32 -6.83
CA TRP A 154 10.39 -13.09 -5.69
C TRP A 154 9.09 -12.40 -6.12
N TYR A 155 9.11 -11.54 -7.12
CA TYR A 155 7.90 -11.08 -7.78
C TYR A 155 7.09 -12.27 -8.34
N SER A 156 7.73 -13.16 -9.10
CA SER A 156 7.08 -14.36 -9.65
C SER A 156 6.52 -15.27 -8.57
N HIS A 157 7.25 -15.45 -7.45
CA HIS A 157 6.79 -16.22 -6.29
C HIS A 157 5.52 -15.63 -5.68
N VAL A 158 5.52 -14.33 -5.46
CA VAL A 158 4.39 -13.61 -4.88
C VAL A 158 3.18 -13.59 -5.81
N GLU A 159 3.39 -13.31 -7.09
CA GLU A 159 2.32 -13.22 -8.09
C GLU A 159 1.54 -14.53 -8.23
N LYS A 160 2.24 -15.65 -8.26
CA LYS A 160 1.60 -17.00 -8.33
C LYS A 160 0.72 -17.28 -7.12
N PHE A 161 1.19 -16.94 -5.93
CA PHE A 161 0.45 -17.19 -4.69
C PHE A 161 -0.68 -16.17 -4.45
N ALA A 162 -0.44 -14.89 -4.71
CA ALA A 162 -1.43 -13.84 -4.52
C ALA A 162 -2.55 -13.88 -5.58
N GLY A 163 -2.22 -14.28 -6.80
CA GLY A 163 -3.10 -14.25 -7.96
C GLY A 163 -3.22 -12.84 -8.53
N ILE A 164 -2.29 -12.49 -9.41
CA ILE A 164 -2.26 -11.19 -10.08
C ILE A 164 -2.84 -11.34 -11.49
N ALA A 165 -3.85 -10.55 -11.82
CA ALA A 165 -4.39 -10.45 -13.17
C ALA A 165 -3.67 -9.34 -13.96
N GLY A 166 -3.31 -9.61 -15.21
CA GLY A 166 -2.61 -8.68 -16.09
C GLY A 166 -2.27 -9.29 -17.42
N ASP A 167 -1.76 -8.47 -18.35
CA ASP A 167 -1.23 -8.89 -19.63
C ASP A 167 0.29 -8.74 -19.66
N LYS A 168 0.92 -9.48 -20.59
CA LYS A 168 2.34 -9.32 -20.92
C LYS A 168 2.44 -8.28 -22.04
N ASP A 169 2.77 -7.07 -21.64
CA ASP A 169 2.76 -5.90 -22.52
C ASP A 169 4.12 -5.62 -23.16
N GLY A 170 5.21 -6.25 -22.68
CA GLY A 170 6.58 -6.09 -23.20
C GLY A 170 7.17 -4.70 -22.98
N ILE A 171 6.72 -3.96 -21.97
CA ILE A 171 7.15 -2.58 -21.70
C ILE A 171 8.40 -2.61 -20.80
N PRO A 172 9.56 -2.08 -21.24
CA PRO A 172 10.81 -2.22 -20.48
C PRO A 172 10.78 -1.61 -19.08
N GLN A 173 10.15 -0.45 -18.90
CA GLN A 173 10.02 0.22 -17.61
C GLN A 173 8.90 -0.36 -16.73
N LEU A 174 8.16 -1.36 -17.23
CA LEU A 174 7.12 -2.09 -16.49
C LEU A 174 7.21 -3.59 -16.78
N PRO A 175 8.17 -4.33 -16.21
CA PRO A 175 8.43 -5.72 -16.53
C PRO A 175 7.19 -6.61 -16.41
N ASP A 176 7.09 -7.58 -17.30
CA ASP A 176 6.02 -8.57 -17.26
C ASP A 176 6.20 -9.56 -16.10
N GLY A 177 5.08 -10.12 -15.67
CA GLY A 177 5.00 -11.03 -14.53
C GLY A 177 4.32 -12.37 -14.83
N GLU A 178 3.99 -13.08 -13.77
CA GLU A 178 3.27 -14.35 -13.78
C GLU A 178 1.78 -14.07 -13.57
N PHE A 179 1.07 -13.75 -14.66
CA PHE A 179 -0.28 -13.25 -14.59
C PHE A 179 -1.36 -14.31 -14.81
N LEU A 180 -2.47 -14.14 -14.12
CA LEU A 180 -3.79 -14.60 -14.54
C LEU A 180 -4.28 -13.70 -15.68
N PRO A 181 -5.26 -14.14 -16.51
CA PRO A 181 -5.81 -13.30 -17.57
C PRO A 181 -6.22 -11.92 -17.06
N ALA A 182 -5.92 -10.87 -17.82
CA ALA A 182 -6.29 -9.50 -17.47
C ALA A 182 -7.81 -9.30 -17.46
N PHE A 183 -8.26 -8.31 -16.73
CA PHE A 183 -9.61 -7.77 -16.88
C PHE A 183 -9.62 -6.82 -18.08
N PRO A 184 -10.46 -7.03 -19.11
CA PRO A 184 -10.37 -6.28 -20.36
C PRO A 184 -10.70 -4.80 -20.16
N LEU A 185 -10.06 -3.95 -20.94
CA LEU A 185 -10.44 -2.55 -21.07
C LEU A 185 -11.86 -2.44 -21.67
N ASN A 186 -12.64 -1.42 -21.28
CA ASN A 186 -13.93 -1.14 -21.92
C ASN A 186 -13.77 -0.44 -23.28
N CYS A 187 -14.87 -0.15 -23.96
CA CYS A 187 -14.85 0.41 -25.30
C CYS A 187 -14.14 1.77 -25.36
N VAL A 188 -14.38 2.67 -24.40
CA VAL A 188 -13.75 4.00 -24.37
C VAL A 188 -12.27 3.89 -23.98
N GLU A 189 -11.92 3.01 -23.07
CA GLU A 189 -10.53 2.77 -22.68
C GLU A 189 -9.72 2.17 -23.82
N LYS A 190 -10.30 1.25 -24.63
CA LYS A 190 -9.68 0.71 -25.83
C LYS A 190 -9.49 1.81 -26.89
N TYR A 191 -10.51 2.61 -27.11
CA TYR A 191 -10.45 3.75 -28.02
C TYR A 191 -9.32 4.72 -27.63
N PHE A 192 -9.25 5.10 -26.35
CA PHE A 192 -8.19 5.98 -25.86
C PHE A 192 -6.80 5.35 -26.04
N LYS A 193 -6.66 4.05 -25.76
CA LYS A 193 -5.43 3.29 -26.02
C LYS A 193 -5.00 3.43 -27.50
N GLU A 194 -5.90 3.18 -28.43
CA GLU A 194 -5.63 3.26 -29.87
C GLU A 194 -5.18 4.67 -30.30
N ILE A 195 -5.83 5.71 -29.79
CA ILE A 195 -5.46 7.10 -30.09
C ILE A 195 -4.08 7.43 -29.51
N VAL A 196 -3.79 7.07 -28.26
CA VAL A 196 -2.51 7.35 -27.62
C VAL A 196 -1.38 6.62 -28.36
N GLU A 197 -1.50 5.32 -28.57
CA GLU A 197 -0.43 4.50 -29.16
C GLU A 197 -0.18 4.84 -30.64
N LYS A 198 -1.20 5.31 -31.37
CA LYS A 198 -1.07 5.79 -32.73
C LYS A 198 -0.33 7.14 -32.82
N ASN A 199 -0.55 8.03 -31.89
CA ASN A 199 -0.09 9.42 -31.98
C ASN A 199 1.18 9.72 -31.19
N TYR A 200 1.55 8.84 -30.24
CA TYR A 200 2.68 9.08 -29.34
C TYR A 200 3.59 7.85 -29.24
N THR A 201 4.84 8.03 -29.62
CA THR A 201 5.84 6.97 -29.48
C THR A 201 6.20 6.75 -28.00
N GLY A 202 6.19 5.49 -27.55
CA GLY A 202 6.60 5.12 -26.19
C GLY A 202 5.57 5.41 -25.09
N ARG A 203 4.36 5.84 -25.46
CA ARG A 203 3.24 5.96 -24.52
C ARG A 203 2.27 4.81 -24.74
N ASN A 204 2.01 4.07 -23.67
CA ASN A 204 1.17 2.89 -23.71
C ASN A 204 0.00 3.03 -22.73
N VAL A 205 -1.16 2.49 -23.12
CA VAL A 205 -2.30 2.31 -22.23
C VAL A 205 -2.57 0.81 -22.12
N ILE A 206 -2.44 0.27 -20.92
CA ILE A 206 -2.62 -1.16 -20.65
C ILE A 206 -3.78 -1.39 -19.69
N SER A 207 -4.26 -2.63 -19.60
CA SER A 207 -5.12 -3.01 -18.50
C SER A 207 -4.34 -2.96 -17.19
N GLY A 208 -4.88 -2.30 -16.18
CA GLY A 208 -4.23 -2.19 -14.86
C GLY A 208 -4.01 -3.58 -14.25
N ARG A 209 -2.77 -3.87 -13.85
CA ARG A 209 -2.39 -5.14 -13.19
C ARG A 209 -2.90 -5.13 -11.77
N CYS A 210 -3.66 -6.14 -11.37
CA CYS A 210 -4.33 -6.11 -10.06
C CYS A 210 -4.38 -7.48 -9.36
N ALA A 211 -4.35 -7.44 -8.03
CA ALA A 211 -4.39 -8.63 -7.18
C ALA A 211 -5.80 -9.20 -7.03
N HIS A 212 -6.47 -9.47 -8.16
CA HIS A 212 -7.80 -10.08 -8.20
C HIS A 212 -7.77 -11.38 -9.02
N LEU A 213 -8.50 -12.38 -8.54
CA LEU A 213 -8.59 -13.69 -9.20
C LEU A 213 -9.55 -13.64 -10.38
N SER A 214 -9.05 -13.31 -11.57
CA SER A 214 -9.82 -13.39 -12.82
C SER A 214 -10.07 -14.83 -13.24
N LYS A 215 -9.09 -15.72 -13.03
CA LYS A 215 -9.17 -17.17 -13.27
C LYS A 215 -8.34 -17.90 -12.20
N PRO A 216 -8.95 -18.28 -11.07
CA PRO A 216 -8.24 -18.98 -10.00
C PRO A 216 -7.49 -20.22 -10.46
N GLN A 217 -6.35 -20.50 -9.83
CA GLN A 217 -5.55 -21.69 -9.99
C GLN A 217 -5.70 -22.60 -8.75
N PRO A 218 -5.27 -23.87 -8.76
CA PRO A 218 -5.40 -24.78 -7.63
C PRO A 218 -4.94 -24.20 -6.29
N ILE A 219 -3.79 -23.52 -6.27
CA ILE A 219 -3.25 -22.85 -5.06
C ILE A 219 -4.23 -21.86 -4.44
N HIS A 220 -5.04 -21.17 -5.23
CA HIS A 220 -6.02 -20.21 -4.73
C HIS A 220 -7.21 -20.90 -4.07
N PHE A 221 -7.65 -22.03 -4.62
CA PHE A 221 -8.70 -22.86 -4.00
C PHE A 221 -8.23 -23.48 -2.69
N GLU A 222 -6.95 -23.90 -2.60
CA GLU A 222 -6.35 -24.36 -1.35
C GLU A 222 -6.31 -23.28 -0.26
N GLN A 223 -6.22 -22.01 -0.66
CA GLN A 223 -6.37 -20.86 0.24
C GLN A 223 -7.83 -20.60 0.64
N GLY A 224 -8.80 -21.25 0.02
CA GLY A 224 -10.24 -20.97 0.19
C GLY A 224 -10.73 -19.76 -0.59
N ARG A 225 -9.98 -19.30 -1.58
CA ARG A 225 -10.28 -18.13 -2.42
C ARG A 225 -10.87 -18.57 -3.76
N VAL A 226 -11.85 -17.81 -4.25
CA VAL A 226 -12.51 -18.08 -5.52
C VAL A 226 -12.47 -16.86 -6.44
N GLN A 227 -12.98 -17.01 -7.66
CA GLN A 227 -12.98 -15.97 -8.69
C GLN A 227 -13.62 -14.67 -8.21
N CYS A 228 -13.08 -13.54 -8.65
CA CYS A 228 -13.65 -12.22 -8.42
C CYS A 228 -15.05 -12.13 -9.04
N GLN A 229 -16.03 -11.72 -8.24
CA GLN A 229 -17.44 -11.59 -8.65
C GLN A 229 -17.79 -10.20 -9.18
N ASN A 230 -16.81 -9.34 -9.43
CA ASN A 230 -16.97 -7.98 -9.96
C ASN A 230 -17.99 -7.12 -9.17
N ARG A 231 -18.10 -7.32 -7.87
CA ARG A 231 -19.07 -6.60 -7.00
C ARG A 231 -18.71 -5.13 -6.75
N THR A 232 -17.46 -4.76 -6.90
CA THR A 232 -16.87 -3.41 -6.69
C THR A 232 -17.09 -2.80 -5.30
N ILE A 233 -17.26 -3.63 -4.30
CA ILE A 233 -17.38 -3.24 -2.88
C ILE A 233 -16.22 -3.86 -2.09
N CYS A 234 -15.03 -3.84 -2.67
CA CYS A 234 -13.84 -4.51 -2.14
C CYS A 234 -13.43 -3.98 -0.76
N GLU A 235 -13.62 -2.68 -0.52
CA GLU A 235 -13.28 -2.00 0.74
C GLU A 235 -14.13 -2.46 1.94
N ARG A 236 -15.24 -3.16 1.69
CA ARG A 236 -16.09 -3.76 2.74
C ARG A 236 -15.64 -5.15 3.20
N GLY A 237 -14.49 -5.63 2.67
CA GLY A 237 -14.05 -7.01 2.76
C GLY A 237 -14.71 -7.91 1.71
N CYS A 238 -13.94 -8.79 1.07
CA CYS A 238 -14.45 -9.71 0.05
C CYS A 238 -14.68 -11.10 0.63
N PRO A 239 -15.93 -11.56 0.81
CA PRO A 239 -16.21 -12.88 1.39
C PRO A 239 -15.77 -14.04 0.48
N PHE A 240 -15.54 -13.77 -0.80
CA PHE A 240 -15.04 -14.74 -1.79
C PHE A 240 -13.52 -14.85 -1.82
N GLY A 241 -12.79 -13.99 -1.08
CA GLY A 241 -11.33 -13.90 -1.22
C GLY A 241 -10.90 -13.56 -2.66
N GLY A 242 -11.78 -12.93 -3.45
CA GLY A 242 -11.55 -12.65 -4.86
C GLY A 242 -10.39 -11.66 -5.10
N TYR A 243 -10.01 -10.86 -4.11
CA TYR A 243 -8.75 -10.11 -4.11
C TYR A 243 -7.80 -10.61 -3.01
N PHE A 244 -6.51 -10.33 -3.15
CA PHE A 244 -5.52 -10.66 -2.12
C PHE A 244 -5.67 -9.76 -0.89
N SER A 245 -5.80 -10.38 0.28
CA SER A 245 -5.59 -9.78 1.59
C SER A 245 -4.87 -10.78 2.50
N SER A 246 -4.15 -10.28 3.50
CA SER A 246 -3.46 -11.16 4.46
C SER A 246 -4.44 -12.07 5.19
N ASN A 247 -5.65 -11.57 5.49
CA ASN A 247 -6.72 -12.33 6.15
C ASN A 247 -7.28 -13.49 5.32
N ALA A 248 -7.30 -13.35 3.99
CA ALA A 248 -7.83 -14.36 3.09
C ALA A 248 -6.76 -15.34 2.57
N SER A 249 -5.47 -15.05 2.77
CA SER A 249 -4.40 -15.83 2.13
C SER A 249 -3.23 -16.14 3.06
N THR A 250 -2.30 -15.23 3.29
CA THR A 250 -1.02 -15.53 3.98
C THR A 250 -1.20 -15.94 5.44
N ILE A 251 -2.08 -15.28 6.19
CA ILE A 251 -2.30 -15.61 7.61
C ILE A 251 -2.98 -16.98 7.78
N PRO A 252 -4.11 -17.29 7.13
CA PRO A 252 -4.70 -18.62 7.19
C PRO A 252 -3.75 -19.71 6.71
N TRP A 253 -2.93 -19.44 5.70
CA TRP A 253 -1.93 -20.37 5.21
C TRP A 253 -0.85 -20.67 6.25
N ALA A 254 -0.33 -19.63 6.92
CA ALA A 254 0.61 -19.81 8.02
C ALA A 254 0.00 -20.56 9.22
N ILE A 255 -1.27 -20.31 9.56
CA ILE A 255 -1.99 -21.04 10.62
C ILE A 255 -2.07 -22.54 10.32
N LYS A 256 -2.34 -22.94 9.06
CA LYS A 256 -2.41 -24.36 8.65
C LYS A 256 -1.12 -25.15 8.94
N THR A 257 0.03 -24.49 9.02
CA THR A 257 1.32 -25.15 9.35
C THR A 257 1.43 -25.58 10.81
N GLY A 258 0.57 -25.08 11.70
CA GLY A 258 0.67 -25.25 13.16
C GLY A 258 1.86 -24.53 13.81
N LYS A 259 2.56 -23.62 13.06
CA LYS A 259 3.74 -22.89 13.54
C LYS A 259 3.48 -21.45 13.89
N LEU A 260 2.31 -20.90 13.54
CA LEU A 260 1.94 -19.50 13.79
C LEU A 260 1.21 -19.35 15.12
N SER A 261 1.70 -18.43 15.96
CA SER A 261 0.96 -17.83 17.05
C SER A 261 0.59 -16.39 16.67
N LEU A 262 -0.70 -16.13 16.43
CA LEU A 262 -1.21 -14.79 16.13
C LEU A 262 -1.72 -14.12 17.41
N ARG A 263 -1.21 -12.94 17.74
CA ARG A 263 -1.65 -12.15 18.88
C ARG A 263 -2.11 -10.75 18.45
N PRO A 264 -3.43 -10.53 18.32
CA PRO A 264 -4.01 -9.19 18.17
C PRO A 264 -3.91 -8.40 19.47
N ASP A 265 -4.38 -7.15 19.47
CA ASP A 265 -4.42 -6.24 20.61
C ASP A 265 -3.04 -6.08 21.29
N SER A 266 -1.97 -6.03 20.48
CA SER A 266 -0.58 -6.07 20.92
C SER A 266 0.18 -4.86 20.39
N VAL A 267 0.26 -3.81 21.19
CA VAL A 267 1.00 -2.59 20.86
C VAL A 267 2.48 -2.83 21.14
N VAL A 268 3.28 -3.04 20.11
CA VAL A 268 4.73 -3.21 20.29
C VAL A 268 5.35 -1.85 20.61
N GLN A 269 5.90 -1.75 21.80
CA GLN A 269 6.53 -0.52 22.28
C GLN A 269 7.96 -0.38 21.74
N SER A 270 8.75 -1.45 21.79
CA SER A 270 10.15 -1.41 21.39
C SER A 270 10.70 -2.81 21.13
N VAL A 271 11.79 -2.88 20.37
CA VAL A 271 12.68 -4.03 20.28
C VAL A 271 13.64 -3.99 21.47
N ILE A 272 13.88 -5.13 22.11
CA ILE A 272 14.78 -5.28 23.25
C ILE A 272 16.17 -5.67 22.70
N TYR A 273 17.14 -4.79 22.87
CA TYR A 273 18.53 -5.03 22.48
C TYR A 273 19.35 -5.45 23.70
N ASP A 274 20.07 -6.57 23.58
CA ASP A 274 21.00 -7.08 24.57
C ASP A 274 22.43 -6.63 24.18
N GLN A 275 23.00 -5.74 24.96
CA GLN A 275 24.29 -5.14 24.66
C GLN A 275 25.44 -6.14 24.80
N ASP A 276 25.34 -7.09 25.74
CA ASP A 276 26.38 -8.11 25.98
C ASP A 276 26.41 -9.14 24.84
N LYS A 277 25.24 -9.46 24.29
CA LYS A 277 25.11 -10.36 23.13
C LYS A 277 25.27 -9.65 21.78
N GLY A 278 25.26 -8.33 21.76
CA GLY A 278 25.35 -7.53 20.53
C GLY A 278 24.19 -7.73 19.55
N LYS A 279 22.98 -8.12 20.05
CA LYS A 279 21.82 -8.42 19.20
C LYS A 279 20.48 -8.14 19.88
N ALA A 280 19.44 -8.05 19.08
CA ALA A 280 18.07 -8.00 19.58
C ALA A 280 17.67 -9.39 20.14
N ILE A 281 17.01 -9.41 21.27
CA ILE A 281 16.58 -10.65 21.94
C ILE A 281 15.07 -10.81 22.00
N GLY A 282 14.28 -9.76 21.72
CA GLY A 282 12.83 -9.81 21.82
C GLY A 282 12.18 -8.45 21.63
N VAL A 283 10.94 -8.37 22.04
CA VAL A 283 10.12 -7.16 21.95
C VAL A 283 9.33 -6.92 23.24
N ARG A 284 9.13 -5.65 23.56
CA ARG A 284 8.24 -5.21 24.64
C ARG A 284 6.89 -4.83 24.05
N VAL A 285 5.83 -5.42 24.58
CA VAL A 285 4.46 -5.30 24.08
C VAL A 285 3.57 -4.79 25.19
N ILE A 286 2.74 -3.80 24.89
CA ILE A 286 1.64 -3.39 25.75
C ILE A 286 0.37 -4.11 25.28
N ASP A 287 -0.26 -4.87 26.18
CA ASP A 287 -1.57 -5.46 25.93
C ASP A 287 -2.61 -4.33 25.86
N ARG A 288 -3.24 -4.15 24.70
CA ARG A 288 -4.18 -3.04 24.47
C ARG A 288 -5.39 -3.07 25.41
N ILE A 289 -5.82 -4.26 25.81
CA ILE A 289 -7.00 -4.46 26.66
C ILE A 289 -6.65 -4.38 28.15
N LYS A 290 -5.60 -5.09 28.56
CA LYS A 290 -5.19 -5.18 29.97
C LYS A 290 -4.27 -4.04 30.41
N LYS A 291 -3.71 -3.30 29.46
CA LYS A 291 -2.75 -2.19 29.67
C LYS A 291 -1.49 -2.58 30.47
N ASN A 292 -1.15 -3.87 30.51
CA ASN A 292 0.09 -4.35 31.10
C ASN A 292 1.15 -4.63 30.05
N THR A 293 2.42 -4.56 30.47
CA THR A 293 3.56 -4.83 29.60
C THR A 293 3.93 -6.31 29.65
N ILE A 294 4.23 -6.88 28.49
CA ILE A 294 4.64 -8.27 28.29
C ILE A 294 5.87 -8.28 27.40
N GLU A 295 6.85 -9.12 27.70
CA GLU A 295 8.01 -9.33 26.83
C GLU A 295 7.93 -10.68 26.15
N TYR A 296 8.25 -10.70 24.83
CA TYR A 296 8.40 -11.90 24.03
C TYR A 296 9.81 -11.93 23.44
N TYR A 297 10.38 -13.12 23.35
CA TYR A 297 11.77 -13.34 22.94
C TYR A 297 11.84 -14.13 21.65
N ALA A 298 12.81 -13.79 20.78
CA ALA A 298 13.06 -14.53 19.55
C ALA A 298 14.51 -14.38 19.08
N LYS A 299 14.90 -15.30 18.18
CA LYS A 299 16.20 -15.27 17.51
C LYS A 299 16.23 -14.20 16.40
N VAL A 300 15.11 -14.00 15.69
CA VAL A 300 14.97 -13.07 14.57
C VAL A 300 13.72 -12.22 14.76
N ILE A 301 13.81 -10.93 14.42
CA ILE A 301 12.71 -9.97 14.55
C ILE A 301 12.50 -9.26 13.21
N PHE A 302 11.25 -9.26 12.72
CA PHE A 302 10.82 -8.47 11.58
C PHE A 302 9.92 -7.32 12.06
N VAL A 303 10.31 -6.08 11.73
CA VAL A 303 9.51 -4.88 12.05
C VAL A 303 8.79 -4.45 10.78
N ASN A 304 7.50 -4.76 10.69
CA ASN A 304 6.65 -4.60 9.49
C ASN A 304 5.29 -3.96 9.82
N ALA A 305 5.34 -2.92 10.65
CA ALA A 305 4.14 -2.26 11.20
C ALA A 305 3.52 -1.19 10.28
N GLY A 306 4.01 -1.08 9.02
CA GLY A 306 3.75 0.01 8.09
C GLY A 306 4.75 1.16 8.31
N ALA A 307 5.18 1.83 7.21
CA ALA A 307 6.37 2.68 7.22
C ALA A 307 6.50 3.59 8.46
N LEU A 308 5.47 4.36 8.76
CA LEU A 308 5.54 5.33 9.86
C LEU A 308 5.53 4.66 11.26
N ASN A 309 4.73 3.60 11.47
CA ASN A 309 4.76 2.86 12.72
C ASN A 309 6.07 2.06 12.90
N THR A 310 6.67 1.57 11.82
CA THR A 310 7.99 0.93 11.86
C THR A 310 9.05 1.91 12.33
N ASN A 311 9.03 3.14 11.81
CA ASN A 311 9.90 4.22 12.30
C ASN A 311 9.64 4.52 13.80
N LEU A 312 8.38 4.64 14.22
CA LEU A 312 8.00 4.87 15.62
C LEU A 312 8.59 3.79 16.55
N ILE A 313 8.46 2.52 16.20
CA ILE A 313 8.95 1.40 17.00
C ILE A 313 10.48 1.44 17.09
N LEU A 314 11.19 1.65 15.99
CA LEU A 314 12.65 1.68 15.98
C LEU A 314 13.20 2.90 16.72
N LEU A 315 12.60 4.09 16.58
CA LEU A 315 12.92 5.30 17.32
C LEU A 315 12.69 5.11 18.84
N SER A 316 11.65 4.37 19.22
CA SER A 316 11.32 4.05 20.60
C SER A 316 12.20 2.93 21.19
N SER A 317 12.95 2.19 20.35
CA SER A 317 13.82 1.08 20.76
C SER A 317 15.19 1.59 21.22
N LYS A 318 15.19 2.36 22.32
CA LYS A 318 16.40 2.97 22.90
C LYS A 318 17.11 2.00 23.82
N SER A 319 18.44 2.08 23.85
CA SER A 319 19.32 1.33 24.76
C SER A 319 20.61 2.12 25.01
N GLY A 320 21.48 1.64 25.90
CA GLY A 320 22.80 2.24 26.11
C GLY A 320 23.64 2.30 24.82
N ARG A 321 23.52 1.29 23.95
CA ARG A 321 24.19 1.28 22.64
C ARG A 321 23.50 2.17 21.60
N PHE A 322 22.17 2.29 21.66
CA PHE A 322 21.37 3.04 20.70
C PHE A 322 20.47 4.07 21.41
N PRO A 323 21.03 5.18 21.92
CA PRO A 323 20.25 6.16 22.69
C PRO A 323 19.20 6.89 21.85
N ASN A 324 19.39 6.97 20.54
CA ASN A 324 18.49 7.66 19.61
C ASN A 324 17.63 6.72 18.75
N GLY A 325 17.45 5.46 19.18
CA GLY A 325 16.70 4.43 18.46
C GLY A 325 17.58 3.35 17.86
N LEU A 326 17.02 2.15 17.69
CA LEU A 326 17.75 0.96 17.26
C LEU A 326 18.36 1.12 15.88
N GLY A 327 19.68 0.98 15.80
CA GLY A 327 20.44 1.08 14.55
C GLY A 327 20.70 2.50 14.06
N ASN A 328 20.36 3.53 14.85
CA ASN A 328 20.51 4.94 14.46
C ASN A 328 21.91 5.51 14.78
N ASP A 329 22.95 4.84 14.32
CA ASP A 329 24.35 5.28 14.51
C ASP A 329 24.72 6.47 13.62
N ASN A 330 24.01 6.65 12.51
CA ASN A 330 24.25 7.66 11.49
C ASN A 330 23.24 8.83 11.51
N ASP A 331 22.35 8.85 12.50
CA ASP A 331 21.27 9.84 12.65
C ASP A 331 20.32 9.95 11.43
N LEU A 332 20.08 8.83 10.74
CA LEU A 332 19.21 8.77 9.55
C LEU A 332 17.86 8.11 9.81
N LEU A 333 17.65 7.48 10.95
CA LEU A 333 16.37 6.88 11.31
C LEU A 333 15.28 7.97 11.36
N GLY A 334 14.19 7.73 10.62
CA GLY A 334 13.09 8.69 10.49
C GLY A 334 13.31 9.80 9.46
N LYS A 335 14.43 9.81 8.73
CA LYS A 335 14.72 10.81 7.69
C LYS A 335 14.54 10.23 6.28
N TYR A 336 14.43 11.11 5.27
CA TYR A 336 14.18 10.72 3.87
C TYR A 336 12.88 9.94 3.68
N VAL A 337 11.86 10.27 4.44
CA VAL A 337 10.52 9.72 4.23
C VAL A 337 9.94 10.34 2.95
N ALA A 338 9.30 9.53 2.15
CA ALA A 338 8.75 9.91 0.85
C ALA A 338 7.37 9.29 0.64
N PHE A 339 6.70 9.73 -0.40
CA PHE A 339 5.32 9.36 -0.75
C PHE A 339 5.15 9.58 -2.26
N HIS A 340 3.95 9.37 -2.81
CA HIS A 340 3.66 9.73 -4.20
C HIS A 340 2.99 11.09 -4.33
N ASN A 341 3.30 11.81 -5.42
CA ASN A 341 2.53 12.99 -5.79
C ASN A 341 1.23 12.56 -6.44
N TYR A 342 0.12 12.68 -5.70
CA TYR A 342 -1.22 12.22 -6.08
C TYR A 342 -2.22 13.38 -6.13
N ARG A 343 -1.75 14.58 -6.48
CA ARG A 343 -2.55 15.82 -6.39
C ARG A 343 -3.46 16.05 -7.58
N VAL A 344 -3.05 15.63 -8.78
CA VAL A 344 -3.76 16.00 -10.01
C VAL A 344 -4.73 14.92 -10.46
N ARG A 345 -5.90 15.39 -10.84
CA ARG A 345 -6.93 14.61 -11.54
C ARG A 345 -7.40 15.36 -12.77
N ILE A 346 -7.70 14.63 -13.84
CA ILE A 346 -8.32 15.17 -15.04
C ILE A 346 -9.62 14.41 -15.25
N SER A 347 -10.70 15.12 -15.47
CA SER A 347 -12.00 14.59 -15.86
C SER A 347 -12.42 15.12 -17.20
N ALA A 348 -13.20 14.34 -17.95
CA ALA A 348 -13.76 14.72 -19.24
C ALA A 348 -15.03 13.93 -19.53
N GLU A 349 -15.69 14.27 -20.62
CA GLU A 349 -16.81 13.52 -21.17
C GLU A 349 -16.48 13.00 -22.56
N TYR A 350 -17.17 11.96 -22.99
CA TYR A 350 -17.06 11.44 -24.35
C TYR A 350 -18.44 11.07 -24.88
N ASP A 351 -18.80 11.64 -26.02
CA ASP A 351 -20.05 11.40 -26.72
C ASP A 351 -19.86 10.43 -27.90
N GLY A 352 -19.48 9.21 -27.57
CA GLY A 352 -19.36 8.10 -28.50
C GLY A 352 -19.80 6.80 -27.84
N PHE A 353 -19.96 5.73 -28.60
CA PHE A 353 -20.46 4.43 -28.12
C PHE A 353 -21.78 4.56 -27.35
N ASN A 354 -22.73 5.36 -27.88
CA ASN A 354 -23.95 5.72 -27.17
C ASN A 354 -24.89 4.53 -26.92
N GLU A 355 -24.76 3.47 -27.70
CA GLU A 355 -25.48 2.21 -27.58
C GLU A 355 -24.85 1.23 -26.56
N LEU A 356 -23.63 1.52 -26.07
CA LEU A 356 -22.88 0.65 -25.18
C LEU A 356 -22.94 1.14 -23.73
N THR A 357 -22.80 0.20 -22.82
CA THR A 357 -22.61 0.45 -21.40
C THR A 357 -21.48 -0.43 -20.86
N THR A 358 -21.07 -0.22 -19.62
CA THR A 358 -20.10 -1.11 -18.96
C THR A 358 -20.77 -2.40 -18.55
N ASP A 359 -20.16 -3.54 -18.87
CA ASP A 359 -20.58 -4.86 -18.42
C ASP A 359 -20.25 -5.04 -16.92
N GLY A 360 -21.13 -4.55 -16.07
CA GLY A 360 -20.90 -4.57 -14.63
C GLY A 360 -19.69 -3.73 -14.23
N ARG A 361 -19.20 -3.99 -13.03
CA ARG A 361 -18.07 -3.25 -12.45
C ARG A 361 -16.81 -4.09 -12.50
N ARG A 362 -15.73 -3.55 -13.00
CA ARG A 362 -14.42 -4.21 -13.06
C ARG A 362 -13.58 -3.83 -11.83
N PRO A 363 -12.68 -4.71 -11.38
CA PRO A 363 -11.81 -4.41 -10.24
C PRO A 363 -10.64 -3.48 -10.58
N THR A 364 -10.40 -3.19 -11.86
CA THR A 364 -9.34 -2.33 -12.36
C THR A 364 -9.79 -1.59 -13.61
N SER A 365 -9.00 -0.62 -14.05
CA SER A 365 -9.20 0.21 -15.25
C SER A 365 -7.91 0.28 -16.06
N GLY A 366 -7.78 1.23 -16.97
CA GLY A 366 -6.55 1.49 -17.72
C GLY A 366 -5.42 2.02 -16.83
N TYR A 367 -4.20 1.75 -17.23
CA TYR A 367 -2.98 2.25 -16.61
C TYR A 367 -2.00 2.69 -17.69
N MET A 368 -1.43 3.88 -17.53
CA MET A 368 -0.35 4.39 -18.36
C MET A 368 0.96 4.33 -17.57
N PRO A 369 1.88 3.43 -17.92
CA PRO A 369 3.22 3.42 -17.33
C PRO A 369 3.94 4.73 -17.58
N ARG A 370 4.93 5.04 -16.75
CA ARG A 370 5.82 6.19 -16.94
C ARG A 370 6.30 6.28 -18.39
N PHE A 371 6.21 7.47 -18.97
CA PHE A 371 6.69 7.77 -20.32
C PHE A 371 7.66 8.96 -20.36
N ARG A 372 7.73 9.78 -19.29
CA ARG A 372 8.69 10.87 -19.15
C ARG A 372 10.03 10.38 -18.58
N ASN A 373 11.12 10.94 -19.08
CA ASN A 373 12.49 10.73 -18.63
C ASN A 373 12.94 9.23 -18.60
N VAL A 374 12.35 8.39 -19.47
CA VAL A 374 12.64 6.95 -19.47
C VAL A 374 14.00 6.64 -20.07
N TYR A 375 14.27 7.17 -21.27
CA TYR A 375 15.52 6.89 -21.99
C TYR A 375 16.54 8.01 -21.87
N ARG A 376 16.09 9.22 -21.67
CA ARG A 376 16.89 10.43 -21.50
C ARG A 376 16.11 11.43 -20.65
N GLN A 377 16.81 12.42 -20.12
CA GLN A 377 16.19 13.56 -19.46
C GLN A 377 15.50 14.44 -20.53
N GLU A 378 14.19 14.60 -20.46
CA GLU A 378 13.36 15.32 -21.43
C GLU A 378 12.65 16.54 -20.83
N THR A 379 12.64 16.64 -19.50
CA THR A 379 11.91 17.67 -18.74
C THR A 379 12.86 18.42 -17.82
N ASP A 380 12.38 19.49 -17.21
CA ASP A 380 13.09 20.28 -16.20
C ASP A 380 12.88 19.75 -14.76
N PHE A 381 12.34 18.54 -14.63
CA PHE A 381 12.18 17.81 -13.35
C PHE A 381 12.75 16.39 -13.46
N LEU A 382 13.15 15.86 -12.31
CA LEU A 382 13.67 14.48 -12.22
C LEU A 382 12.53 13.46 -12.17
N ARG A 383 12.81 12.25 -12.66
CA ARG A 383 11.94 11.08 -12.62
C ARG A 383 10.71 11.24 -13.52
N GLY A 384 9.51 11.03 -13.01
CA GLY A 384 8.29 11.12 -13.81
C GLY A 384 7.05 10.62 -13.06
N TYR A 385 6.02 10.33 -13.82
CA TYR A 385 4.74 9.89 -13.31
C TYR A 385 4.15 8.75 -14.14
N ALA A 386 3.31 7.95 -13.53
CA ALA A 386 2.33 7.08 -14.17
C ALA A 386 0.94 7.72 -14.08
N ALA A 387 -0.01 7.23 -14.87
CA ALA A 387 -1.39 7.68 -14.81
C ALA A 387 -2.36 6.50 -14.72
N GLY A 388 -3.29 6.56 -13.78
CA GLY A 388 -4.50 5.75 -13.85
C GLY A 388 -5.46 6.37 -14.84
N PHE A 389 -6.15 5.55 -15.62
CA PHE A 389 -7.14 5.99 -16.59
C PHE A 389 -8.38 5.10 -16.52
N GLY A 390 -9.56 5.70 -16.58
CA GLY A 390 -10.80 4.92 -16.56
C GLY A 390 -11.95 5.67 -17.19
N ALA A 391 -12.90 4.91 -17.74
CA ALA A 391 -14.14 5.43 -18.27
C ALA A 391 -15.33 4.63 -17.71
N TYR A 392 -16.40 5.31 -17.42
CA TYR A 392 -17.64 4.70 -16.95
C TYR A 392 -18.83 5.49 -17.44
N ARG A 393 -19.98 4.86 -17.44
CA ARG A 393 -21.24 5.49 -17.85
C ARG A 393 -22.16 5.60 -16.67
N THR A 394 -22.81 6.75 -16.52
CA THR A 394 -23.81 6.98 -15.49
C THR A 394 -25.20 6.89 -16.07
N ASN A 395 -26.16 6.49 -15.24
CA ASN A 395 -27.56 6.68 -15.56
C ASN A 395 -27.99 8.09 -15.16
N GLU A 396 -28.58 8.83 -16.07
CA GLU A 396 -29.22 10.10 -15.76
C GLU A 396 -30.65 9.84 -15.28
N THR A 397 -30.89 10.11 -14.02
CA THR A 397 -32.23 10.01 -13.43
C THR A 397 -32.94 11.32 -13.66
N ASN A 398 -33.92 11.32 -14.55
CA ASN A 398 -34.79 12.48 -14.71
C ASN A 398 -35.77 12.56 -13.52
N THR A 399 -35.60 13.61 -12.71
CA THR A 399 -36.46 13.91 -11.55
C THR A 399 -37.55 14.92 -11.86
N GLU A 400 -37.74 15.30 -13.12
CA GLU A 400 -38.79 16.21 -13.54
C GLU A 400 -40.17 15.51 -13.54
N GLY A 401 -41.20 16.32 -13.37
CA GLY A 401 -42.59 15.86 -13.38
C GLY A 401 -43.14 15.55 -11.99
N PHE A 402 -44.36 15.08 -11.97
CA PHE A 402 -45.09 14.77 -10.76
C PHE A 402 -45.91 13.48 -10.93
N GLY A 403 -46.18 12.76 -9.83
CA GLY A 403 -47.03 11.58 -9.82
C GLY A 403 -46.50 10.46 -10.74
N LEU A 404 -47.33 10.02 -11.70
CA LEU A 404 -46.99 8.92 -12.60
C LEU A 404 -45.83 9.24 -13.53
N ALA A 405 -45.72 10.49 -14.01
CA ALA A 405 -44.62 10.91 -14.90
C ALA A 405 -43.28 10.83 -14.16
N LEU A 406 -43.20 11.34 -12.94
CA LEU A 406 -42.00 11.22 -12.10
C LEU A 406 -41.61 9.75 -11.88
N LYS A 407 -42.59 8.91 -11.52
CA LYS A 407 -42.38 7.48 -11.32
C LYS A 407 -41.83 6.79 -12.57
N GLN A 408 -42.38 7.09 -13.75
CA GLN A 408 -41.87 6.55 -15.02
C GLN A 408 -40.47 7.01 -15.32
N ASN A 409 -40.12 8.29 -15.11
CA ASN A 409 -38.76 8.81 -15.28
C ASN A 409 -37.77 8.13 -14.35
N LEU A 410 -38.12 7.89 -13.09
CA LEU A 410 -37.28 7.19 -12.12
C LEU A 410 -37.07 5.70 -12.47
N LEU A 411 -38.07 5.04 -13.04
CA LEU A 411 -37.99 3.63 -13.43
C LEU A 411 -37.24 3.42 -14.76
N ASN A 412 -37.17 4.45 -15.60
CA ASN A 412 -36.54 4.39 -16.93
C ASN A 412 -35.42 5.44 -17.04
N PRO A 413 -34.32 5.31 -16.31
CA PRO A 413 -33.22 6.24 -16.40
C PRO A 413 -32.61 6.19 -17.80
N LYS A 414 -32.21 7.35 -18.32
CA LYS A 414 -31.47 7.43 -19.58
C LYS A 414 -29.97 7.20 -19.31
N LEU A 415 -29.29 6.63 -20.29
CA LEU A 415 -27.84 6.59 -20.26
C LEU A 415 -27.27 8.00 -20.51
N GLY A 416 -26.48 8.50 -19.57
CA GLY A 416 -25.73 9.74 -19.73
C GLY A 416 -24.49 9.55 -20.62
N PRO A 417 -23.68 10.60 -20.84
CA PRO A 417 -22.41 10.51 -21.54
C PRO A 417 -21.42 9.62 -20.79
N TRP A 418 -20.38 9.17 -21.49
CA TRP A 418 -19.25 8.55 -20.82
C TRP A 418 -18.48 9.59 -20.01
N LYS A 419 -18.27 9.30 -18.73
CA LYS A 419 -17.36 10.05 -17.86
C LYS A 419 -15.99 9.40 -17.94
N VAL A 420 -14.98 10.22 -18.23
CA VAL A 420 -13.59 9.80 -18.36
C VAL A 420 -12.77 10.45 -17.27
N GLY A 421 -11.82 9.71 -16.70
CA GLY A 421 -10.98 10.25 -15.64
C GLY A 421 -9.56 9.72 -15.68
N SER A 422 -8.62 10.57 -15.28
CA SER A 422 -7.24 10.20 -15.04
C SER A 422 -6.73 10.79 -13.72
N HIS A 423 -5.80 10.10 -13.08
CA HIS A 423 -5.10 10.59 -11.90
C HIS A 423 -3.60 10.34 -12.00
N MET A 424 -2.84 11.28 -11.50
CA MET A 424 -1.38 11.21 -11.45
C MET A 424 -0.90 10.30 -10.33
N MET A 425 0.19 9.56 -10.59
CA MET A 425 1.01 8.90 -9.60
C MET A 425 2.47 9.30 -9.87
N GLY A 426 2.91 10.40 -9.27
CA GLY A 426 4.24 10.98 -9.47
C GLY A 426 5.24 10.46 -8.46
N GLU A 427 6.47 10.21 -8.91
CA GLU A 427 7.58 9.83 -8.04
C GLU A 427 8.15 11.07 -7.33
N THR A 428 8.01 11.15 -6.00
CA THR A 428 8.64 12.21 -5.21
C THR A 428 10.10 11.87 -4.90
N ILE A 429 10.93 12.89 -4.79
CA ILE A 429 12.36 12.73 -4.45
C ILE A 429 12.52 12.70 -2.92
N PRO A 430 13.12 11.64 -2.32
CA PRO A 430 13.34 11.59 -0.88
C PRO A 430 14.25 12.74 -0.41
N LYS A 431 13.79 13.54 0.56
CA LYS A 431 14.50 14.69 1.12
C LYS A 431 14.86 14.46 2.58
N ILE A 432 16.02 14.95 3.01
CA ILE A 432 16.43 14.89 4.42
C ILE A 432 15.49 15.66 5.34
N THR A 433 14.79 16.66 4.80
CA THR A 433 13.82 17.50 5.51
C THR A 433 12.45 16.83 5.67
N ASN A 434 12.16 15.77 4.92
CA ASN A 434 10.97 14.95 5.10
C ASN A 434 11.25 13.91 6.18
N THR A 435 10.68 14.12 7.37
CA THR A 435 11.06 13.39 8.58
C THR A 435 9.87 12.92 9.39
N VAL A 436 10.13 11.87 10.17
CA VAL A 436 9.33 11.47 11.32
C VAL A 436 10.21 11.39 12.56
N ALA A 437 9.71 11.84 13.69
CA ALA A 437 10.41 11.85 14.97
C ALA A 437 9.43 11.54 16.10
N LEU A 438 9.94 11.24 17.29
CA LEU A 438 9.10 11.15 18.50
C LEU A 438 8.78 12.56 19.02
N ASP A 439 7.54 12.80 19.41
CA ASP A 439 7.19 13.99 20.18
C ASP A 439 7.67 13.83 21.62
N GLU A 440 8.36 14.81 22.17
CA GLU A 440 8.98 14.73 23.50
C GLU A 440 7.97 14.96 24.63
N THR A 441 6.80 15.50 24.32
CA THR A 441 5.83 15.99 25.32
C THR A 441 4.48 15.29 25.27
N LYS A 442 4.12 14.70 24.13
CA LYS A 442 2.81 14.11 23.90
C LYS A 442 2.92 12.60 23.76
N ASN A 443 2.08 11.91 24.49
CA ASN A 443 1.98 10.45 24.46
C ASN A 443 0.56 10.00 24.05
N ASP A 444 0.47 8.78 23.53
CA ASP A 444 -0.79 8.10 23.32
C ASP A 444 -1.36 7.52 24.62
N GLU A 445 -2.52 6.87 24.54
CA GLU A 445 -3.21 6.25 25.69
C GLU A 445 -2.42 5.12 26.38
N TRP A 446 -1.37 4.60 25.75
CA TRP A 446 -0.48 3.57 26.28
C TRP A 446 0.85 4.12 26.79
N GLY A 447 1.01 5.44 26.79
CA GLY A 447 2.24 6.12 27.23
C GLY A 447 3.37 6.08 26.20
N MET A 448 3.10 5.72 24.95
CA MET A 448 4.08 5.84 23.87
C MET A 448 4.13 7.27 23.32
N PRO A 449 5.32 7.81 23.02
CA PRO A 449 5.42 9.09 22.36
C PRO A 449 4.62 9.14 21.06
N LEU A 450 3.93 10.24 20.79
CA LEU A 450 3.28 10.43 19.49
C LEU A 450 4.32 10.59 18.39
N LEU A 451 3.98 10.13 17.21
CA LEU A 451 4.82 10.38 16.03
C LEU A 451 4.59 11.81 15.54
N LYS A 452 5.67 12.57 15.41
CA LYS A 452 5.71 13.90 14.81
C LYS A 452 6.13 13.78 13.35
N ILE A 453 5.33 14.33 12.44
CA ILE A 453 5.49 14.20 10.98
C ILE A 453 5.76 15.58 10.38
N SER A 454 6.81 15.68 9.56
CA SER A 454 7.18 16.89 8.82
C SER A 454 7.51 16.51 7.38
N MET A 455 6.57 16.71 6.47
CA MET A 455 6.71 16.35 5.05
C MET A 455 6.07 17.40 4.16
N ASP A 456 6.67 17.66 3.00
CA ASP A 456 6.14 18.56 1.98
C ASP A 456 6.52 18.14 0.57
N TYR A 457 5.81 18.71 -0.39
CA TYR A 457 6.19 18.73 -1.80
C TYR A 457 7.29 19.75 -2.04
N ASP A 458 7.91 19.72 -3.22
CA ASP A 458 8.94 20.68 -3.63
C ASP A 458 8.75 21.14 -5.09
N ASP A 459 9.71 21.92 -5.60
CA ASP A 459 9.67 22.44 -6.97
C ASP A 459 9.66 21.33 -8.04
N ASN A 460 10.32 20.20 -7.78
CA ASN A 460 10.26 19.03 -8.67
C ASN A 460 8.83 18.51 -8.81
N ASP A 461 8.08 18.44 -7.71
CA ASP A 461 6.68 18.02 -7.69
C ASP A 461 5.78 19.02 -8.43
N GLU A 462 5.98 20.34 -8.24
CA GLU A 462 5.20 21.37 -8.92
C GLU A 462 5.42 21.38 -10.44
N LYS A 463 6.65 21.16 -10.90
CA LYS A 463 6.98 21.00 -12.32
C LYS A 463 6.32 19.77 -12.92
N MET A 464 6.37 18.65 -12.21
CA MET A 464 5.74 17.40 -12.62
C MET A 464 4.21 17.54 -12.76
N ILE A 465 3.56 18.30 -11.85
CA ILE A 465 2.13 18.59 -11.90
C ILE A 465 1.76 19.36 -13.18
N ARG A 466 2.55 20.38 -13.53
CA ARG A 466 2.32 21.14 -14.77
C ARG A 466 2.44 20.27 -16.01
N ASP A 467 3.53 19.52 -16.12
CA ASP A 467 3.75 18.63 -17.26
C ASP A 467 2.65 17.56 -17.38
N TYR A 468 2.27 16.92 -16.25
CA TYR A 468 1.17 15.95 -16.26
C TYR A 468 -0.14 16.57 -16.79
N THR A 469 -0.47 17.76 -16.29
CA THR A 469 -1.69 18.48 -16.69
C THR A 469 -1.70 18.76 -18.18
N GLU A 470 -0.61 19.29 -18.72
CA GLU A 470 -0.46 19.61 -20.15
C GLU A 470 -0.53 18.34 -21.02
N GLN A 471 0.24 17.31 -20.65
CA GLN A 471 0.34 16.08 -21.45
C GLN A 471 -0.96 15.29 -21.50
N LEU A 472 -1.65 15.16 -20.39
CA LEU A 472 -2.90 14.39 -20.36
C LEU A 472 -4.07 15.18 -20.97
N THR A 473 -4.09 16.50 -20.80
CA THR A 473 -5.07 17.36 -21.48
C THR A 473 -4.93 17.25 -23.01
N GLU A 474 -3.70 17.35 -23.54
CA GLU A 474 -3.43 17.17 -24.98
C GLU A 474 -3.88 15.80 -25.49
N MET A 475 -3.61 14.73 -24.74
CA MET A 475 -4.05 13.38 -25.14
C MET A 475 -5.58 13.25 -25.13
N PHE A 476 -6.26 13.89 -24.17
CA PHE A 476 -7.72 13.88 -24.09
C PHE A 476 -8.36 14.66 -25.22
N GLU A 477 -7.83 15.85 -25.55
CA GLU A 477 -8.25 16.64 -26.72
C GLU A 477 -8.07 15.86 -28.00
N LYS A 478 -6.92 15.20 -28.18
CA LYS A 478 -6.64 14.38 -29.37
C LYS A 478 -7.55 13.16 -29.49
N ALA A 479 -8.03 12.64 -28.36
CA ALA A 479 -9.04 11.58 -28.32
C ALA A 479 -10.47 12.11 -28.57
N GLY A 480 -10.66 13.42 -28.75
CA GLY A 480 -11.97 14.02 -28.96
C GLY A 480 -12.84 14.02 -27.71
N PHE A 481 -12.24 13.97 -26.54
CA PHE A 481 -12.99 14.14 -25.28
C PHE A 481 -13.33 15.62 -25.08
N THR A 482 -14.47 15.87 -24.46
CA THR A 482 -15.01 17.22 -24.19
C THR A 482 -15.07 17.51 -22.69
N ASP A 483 -15.37 18.75 -22.33
CA ASP A 483 -15.50 19.20 -20.96
C ASP A 483 -14.29 18.79 -20.07
N ILE A 484 -13.10 18.95 -20.65
CA ILE A 484 -11.84 18.56 -19.98
C ILE A 484 -11.56 19.54 -18.84
N VAL A 485 -11.48 19.00 -17.62
CA VAL A 485 -11.16 19.77 -16.40
C VAL A 485 -10.01 19.12 -15.67
N ALA A 486 -8.87 19.81 -15.62
CA ALA A 486 -7.74 19.43 -14.80
C ALA A 486 -7.83 20.14 -13.43
N THR A 487 -7.69 19.37 -12.37
CA THR A 487 -7.77 19.85 -10.99
C THR A 487 -6.55 19.43 -10.20
N ASP A 488 -5.80 20.41 -9.68
CA ASP A 488 -4.83 20.20 -8.61
C ASP A 488 -5.53 20.39 -7.27
N SER A 489 -5.67 19.33 -6.51
CA SER A 489 -6.39 19.33 -5.23
C SER A 489 -5.69 20.14 -4.13
N LYS A 490 -4.40 20.49 -4.31
CA LYS A 490 -3.56 21.12 -3.29
C LYS A 490 -3.56 20.37 -1.95
N GLN A 491 -3.87 19.07 -1.98
CA GLN A 491 -3.92 18.22 -0.79
C GLN A 491 -2.54 18.06 -0.14
N ALA A 492 -2.54 17.83 1.16
CA ALA A 492 -1.34 17.48 1.89
C ALA A 492 -0.75 16.14 1.39
N PRO A 493 0.55 15.88 1.61
CA PRO A 493 1.14 14.55 1.43
C PRO A 493 0.41 13.48 2.26
N GLY A 494 0.47 12.22 1.81
CA GLY A 494 -0.02 11.06 2.56
C GLY A 494 -1.36 10.50 2.09
N LEU A 495 -2.19 11.27 1.38
CA LEU A 495 -3.48 10.78 0.87
C LEU A 495 -3.34 9.75 -0.27
N ASP A 496 -2.17 9.63 -0.85
CA ASP A 496 -1.76 8.51 -1.73
C ASP A 496 -1.65 7.17 -1.00
N ILE A 497 -1.48 7.21 0.34
CA ILE A 497 -1.41 6.04 1.25
C ILE A 497 -0.17 5.16 0.97
N HIS A 498 0.90 5.75 0.46
CA HIS A 498 2.14 5.08 0.07
C HIS A 498 3.36 5.64 0.81
N GLU A 499 3.30 5.68 2.15
CA GLU A 499 4.42 6.15 2.96
C GLU A 499 5.63 5.21 2.81
N MET A 500 6.79 5.77 2.49
CA MET A 500 8.03 5.06 2.21
C MET A 500 9.23 5.74 2.89
N GLY A 501 10.28 4.96 3.20
CA GLY A 501 11.53 5.50 3.75
C GLY A 501 11.56 5.63 5.27
N GLY A 502 12.57 6.33 5.75
CA GLY A 502 12.88 6.47 7.19
C GLY A 502 13.81 5.38 7.73
N VAL A 503 13.85 4.20 7.07
CA VAL A 503 14.78 3.08 7.40
C VAL A 503 15.44 2.57 6.11
N ARG A 504 15.84 3.46 5.22
CA ARG A 504 16.23 3.14 3.84
C ARG A 504 17.36 2.11 3.72
N MET A 505 17.31 1.34 2.64
CA MET A 505 18.38 0.42 2.22
C MET A 505 19.54 1.17 1.57
N GLY A 506 20.73 0.57 1.59
CA GLY A 506 21.92 1.06 0.89
C GLY A 506 23.13 0.17 1.14
N TYR A 507 24.22 0.47 0.46
CA TYR A 507 25.48 -0.29 0.61
C TYR A 507 26.27 0.12 1.86
N ASP A 508 26.29 1.41 2.16
CA ASP A 508 27.14 1.98 3.21
C ASP A 508 26.32 2.24 4.49
N PRO A 509 26.72 1.66 5.64
CA PRO A 509 26.07 1.93 6.93
C PRO A 509 26.16 3.38 7.39
N LYS A 510 27.02 4.21 6.80
CA LYS A 510 27.06 5.66 7.07
C LYS A 510 25.91 6.43 6.41
N THR A 511 25.34 5.88 5.33
CA THR A 511 24.32 6.54 4.52
C THR A 511 22.99 5.79 4.46
N SER A 512 22.89 4.62 5.10
CA SER A 512 21.69 3.77 5.11
C SER A 512 21.56 3.02 6.42
N LEU A 513 20.38 2.50 6.70
CA LEU A 513 20.09 1.70 7.90
C LEU A 513 20.06 0.20 7.60
N LEU A 514 19.67 -0.17 6.37
CA LEU A 514 19.53 -1.56 5.97
C LEU A 514 20.49 -1.93 4.84
N ASN A 515 20.99 -3.16 4.91
CA ASN A 515 21.76 -3.77 3.83
C ASN A 515 20.86 -4.37 2.73
N LYS A 516 21.47 -5.00 1.71
CA LYS A 516 20.75 -5.62 0.58
C LYS A 516 19.77 -6.74 0.96
N TRP A 517 19.81 -7.25 2.18
CA TRP A 517 18.92 -8.29 2.69
C TRP A 517 17.81 -7.76 3.60
N HIS A 518 17.60 -6.44 3.63
CA HIS A 518 16.65 -5.75 4.53
C HIS A 518 16.99 -5.87 6.02
N GLN A 519 18.23 -6.17 6.33
CA GLN A 519 18.77 -6.42 7.66
C GLN A 519 19.41 -5.13 8.17
N LEU A 520 19.15 -4.72 9.40
CA LEU A 520 19.83 -3.58 9.99
C LEU A 520 21.35 -3.80 9.99
N HIS A 521 22.11 -2.82 9.49
CA HIS A 521 23.58 -2.88 9.52
C HIS A 521 24.12 -3.10 10.93
N ALA A 522 23.56 -2.38 11.90
CA ALA A 522 24.00 -2.37 13.29
C ALA A 522 23.39 -3.49 14.15
N CYS A 523 22.37 -4.22 13.67
CA CYS A 523 21.70 -5.29 14.40
C CYS A 523 21.20 -6.38 13.45
N LYS A 524 22.06 -7.34 13.14
CA LYS A 524 21.86 -8.29 12.03
C LYS A 524 20.65 -9.21 12.13
N ASN A 525 20.07 -9.40 13.31
CA ASN A 525 18.87 -10.22 13.48
C ASN A 525 17.57 -9.43 13.51
N VAL A 526 17.61 -8.15 13.10
CA VAL A 526 16.43 -7.31 12.90
C VAL A 526 16.28 -6.94 11.42
N PHE A 527 15.09 -7.13 10.89
CA PHE A 527 14.75 -6.92 9.48
C PHE A 527 13.57 -5.94 9.34
N VAL A 528 13.57 -5.16 8.26
CA VAL A 528 12.47 -4.27 7.89
C VAL A 528 12.16 -4.48 6.41
N THR A 529 10.91 -4.84 6.07
CA THR A 529 10.52 -5.16 4.68
C THR A 529 9.23 -4.48 4.23
N ASP A 530 8.68 -3.59 5.03
CA ASP A 530 7.56 -2.73 4.66
C ASP A 530 8.04 -1.42 3.99
N GLY A 531 7.16 -0.45 3.83
CA GLY A 531 7.49 0.83 3.21
C GLY A 531 8.68 1.56 3.83
N ALA A 532 8.99 1.31 5.10
CA ALA A 532 10.12 1.97 5.76
C ALA A 532 11.48 1.65 5.11
N CYS A 533 11.65 0.47 4.52
CA CYS A 533 12.92 0.05 3.90
C CYS A 533 13.23 0.75 2.57
N MET A 534 12.28 1.47 1.99
CA MET A 534 12.40 2.02 0.64
C MET A 534 13.42 3.15 0.56
N THR A 535 14.21 3.14 -0.52
CA THR A 535 15.24 4.15 -0.82
C THR A 535 14.71 5.23 -1.75
N SER A 536 13.77 4.88 -2.62
CA SER A 536 13.02 5.77 -3.51
C SER A 536 11.59 5.27 -3.67
N THR A 537 10.72 6.03 -4.34
CA THR A 537 9.27 5.72 -4.38
C THR A 537 8.82 5.07 -5.68
N SER A 538 9.51 5.30 -6.80
CA SER A 538 9.02 4.94 -8.13
C SER A 538 7.71 5.63 -8.48
N THR A 539 7.01 5.19 -9.56
CA THR A 539 5.65 5.61 -9.91
C THR A 539 4.63 4.49 -9.73
N GLN A 540 5.10 3.28 -9.48
CA GLN A 540 4.25 2.09 -9.32
C GLN A 540 3.80 1.95 -7.87
N ASN A 541 2.58 1.46 -7.68
CA ASN A 541 2.08 1.11 -6.35
C ASN A 541 3.02 0.12 -5.66
N PRO A 542 3.47 0.39 -4.43
CA PRO A 542 4.61 -0.32 -3.84
C PRO A 542 4.26 -1.70 -3.23
N SER A 543 2.98 -2.04 -3.09
CA SER A 543 2.53 -3.21 -2.31
C SER A 543 3.10 -4.54 -2.82
N LEU A 544 3.18 -4.75 -4.14
CA LEU A 544 3.77 -5.97 -4.72
C LEU A 544 5.26 -6.07 -4.35
N THR A 545 5.98 -4.95 -4.38
CA THR A 545 7.40 -4.86 -4.02
C THR A 545 7.61 -5.17 -2.54
N TYR A 546 6.76 -4.64 -1.64
CA TYR A 546 6.83 -5.00 -0.20
C TYR A 546 6.65 -6.49 0.03
N MET A 547 5.70 -7.13 -0.66
CA MET A 547 5.47 -8.58 -0.55
C MET A 547 6.67 -9.38 -1.06
N ALA A 548 7.26 -8.97 -2.18
CA ALA A 548 8.45 -9.62 -2.74
C ALA A 548 9.70 -9.45 -1.84
N PHE A 549 9.89 -8.27 -1.27
CA PHE A 549 10.93 -8.01 -0.28
C PHE A 549 10.76 -8.87 0.97
N SER A 550 9.54 -8.97 1.46
CA SER A 550 9.21 -9.77 2.64
C SER A 550 9.50 -11.27 2.41
N ALA A 551 9.09 -11.81 1.27
CA ALA A 551 9.37 -13.19 0.92
C ALA A 551 10.89 -13.44 0.79
N ARG A 552 11.62 -12.54 0.11
CA ARG A 552 13.08 -12.62 -0.06
C ARG A 552 13.82 -12.57 1.27
N ALA A 553 13.51 -11.59 2.11
CA ALA A 553 14.18 -11.39 3.39
C ALA A 553 13.88 -12.52 4.38
N ALA A 554 12.64 -13.02 4.43
CA ALA A 554 12.28 -14.15 5.27
C ALA A 554 13.05 -15.42 4.87
N ASN A 555 13.17 -15.70 3.57
CA ASN A 555 13.96 -16.84 3.09
C ASN A 555 15.44 -16.71 3.48
N TYR A 556 16.04 -15.53 3.28
CA TYR A 556 17.40 -15.25 3.71
C TYR A 556 17.58 -15.43 5.22
N ALA A 557 16.68 -14.87 6.04
CA ALA A 557 16.76 -14.98 7.50
C ALA A 557 16.68 -16.43 7.98
N VAL A 558 15.82 -17.25 7.36
CA VAL A 558 15.71 -18.70 7.68
C VAL A 558 17.01 -19.43 7.36
N GLU A 559 17.63 -19.15 6.22
CA GLU A 559 18.90 -19.75 5.83
C GLU A 559 20.05 -19.37 6.77
N GLU A 560 20.16 -18.08 7.10
CA GLU A 560 21.19 -17.59 8.02
C GLU A 560 20.98 -18.10 9.45
N LEU A 561 19.74 -18.22 9.90
CA LEU A 561 19.43 -18.82 11.20
C LEU A 561 19.84 -20.30 11.27
N LYS A 562 19.58 -21.07 10.19
CA LYS A 562 20.02 -22.48 10.10
C LYS A 562 21.53 -22.65 10.10
N LYS A 563 22.26 -21.67 9.55
CA LYS A 563 23.75 -21.63 9.57
C LYS A 563 24.32 -21.16 10.90
N GLY A 564 23.49 -20.66 11.82
CA GLY A 564 23.95 -20.10 13.10
C GLY A 564 24.54 -18.67 12.99
N ASN A 565 24.23 -17.95 11.92
CA ASN A 565 24.75 -16.59 11.68
C ASN A 565 23.88 -15.49 12.32
N LEU A 566 22.68 -15.84 12.88
CA LEU A 566 21.73 -14.92 13.52
C LEU A 566 21.44 -15.30 14.99
#